data_3cae9eaea83b7d5081825ebd5fb929f7
#
_entry.id   3cae9eaea83b7d5081825ebd5fb929f7
#
_cell.length_a   1.000
_cell.length_b   1.000
_cell.length_c   1.000
_cell.angle_alpha   90.00
_cell.angle_beta   90.00
_cell.angle_gamma   90.00
#
_symmetry.space_group_name_H-M   'P 1'
#
loop_
_entity.id
_entity.type
_entity.pdbx_description
1 polymer ?
#
loop_
_entity_poly.entity_id
_entity_poly.type
_entity_poly.pdbx_seq_one_letter_code
_entity_poly.pdbx_strand_id
1 'polypeptide(L)'
;MNLSNSLNKILIIDFGSQFTQLIARRIRELGVFCEIVSHKRVNIINISKDKIKGIILSGGPLNVYENDKFSFDKKILQLDIPILGICFGHQILSKELGGIVKKSRQREFGLAEINKKSNSLLIKNFFNKKNTNNVWMSHADQVSK
;
A
#
# COMPACT_ATOMS: atom_id res chain seq x y z
N MET A 1 20.26 19.05 -16.04
CA MET A 1 19.86 18.69 -14.65
C MET A 1 18.44 18.15 -14.69
N ASN A 2 18.24 16.89 -14.32
CA ASN A 2 16.90 16.29 -14.27
C ASN A 2 16.13 16.85 -13.07
N LEU A 3 15.17 17.74 -13.31
CA LEU A 3 14.27 18.33 -12.31
C LEU A 3 13.59 17.27 -11.40
N SER A 4 13.40 16.05 -11.92
CA SER A 4 12.82 14.93 -11.17
C SER A 4 13.64 14.49 -9.94
N ASN A 5 14.93 14.80 -9.90
CA ASN A 5 15.81 14.43 -8.79
C ASN A 5 15.80 15.42 -7.60
N SER A 6 15.14 16.56 -7.72
CA SER A 6 15.09 17.59 -6.67
C SER A 6 13.79 17.61 -5.86
N LEU A 7 12.72 16.99 -6.35
CA LEU A 7 11.40 17.08 -5.75
C LEU A 7 11.14 15.99 -4.70
N ASN A 8 10.43 16.37 -3.62
CA ASN A 8 9.84 15.41 -2.70
C ASN A 8 8.85 14.53 -3.45
N LYS A 9 8.85 13.22 -3.17
CA LYS A 9 8.03 12.26 -3.91
C LYS A 9 7.44 11.17 -3.03
N ILE A 10 6.37 10.57 -3.53
CA ILE A 10 5.84 9.29 -3.07
C ILE A 10 6.45 8.18 -3.92
N LEU A 11 7.01 7.16 -3.29
CA LEU A 11 7.48 5.95 -3.96
C LEU A 11 6.37 4.91 -3.98
N ILE A 12 6.01 4.42 -5.16
CA ILE A 12 5.04 3.34 -5.31
C ILE A 12 5.79 2.08 -5.70
N ILE A 13 5.76 1.08 -4.82
CA ILE A 13 6.35 -0.24 -5.08
C ILE A 13 5.28 -1.10 -5.74
N ASP A 14 5.53 -1.48 -6.99
CA ASP A 14 4.59 -2.23 -7.82
C ASP A 14 4.82 -3.74 -7.71
N PHE A 15 3.80 -4.44 -7.23
CA PHE A 15 3.74 -5.91 -7.18
C PHE A 15 2.96 -6.53 -8.35
N GLY A 16 2.73 -5.77 -9.41
CA GLY A 16 2.03 -6.23 -10.61
C GLY A 16 0.52 -5.97 -10.60
N SER A 17 0.07 -4.97 -9.87
CA SER A 17 -1.34 -4.57 -9.86
C SER A 17 -1.70 -3.82 -11.14
N GLN A 18 -2.83 -4.18 -11.73
CA GLN A 18 -3.44 -3.40 -12.80
C GLN A 18 -3.86 -1.98 -12.35
N PHE A 19 -3.97 -1.72 -11.06
CA PHE A 19 -4.36 -0.43 -10.50
C PHE A 19 -3.17 0.47 -10.12
N THR A 20 -1.94 0.01 -10.23
CA THR A 20 -0.74 0.81 -9.84
C THR A 20 -0.68 2.14 -10.58
N GLN A 21 -0.96 2.14 -11.89
CA GLN A 21 -0.98 3.37 -12.70
C GLN A 21 -2.12 4.30 -12.28
N LEU A 22 -3.27 3.76 -11.91
CA LEU A 22 -4.38 4.57 -11.42
C LEU A 22 -4.04 5.24 -10.08
N ILE A 23 -3.39 4.53 -9.18
CA ILE A 23 -2.89 5.08 -7.91
C ILE A 23 -1.94 6.25 -8.20
N ALA A 24 -0.96 6.05 -9.07
CA ALA A 24 -0.02 7.09 -9.45
C ALA A 24 -0.70 8.31 -10.07
N ARG A 25 -1.68 8.09 -10.95
CA ARG A 25 -2.47 9.15 -11.55
C ARG A 25 -3.22 9.97 -10.49
N ARG A 26 -3.87 9.32 -9.53
CA ARG A 26 -4.60 10.01 -8.45
C ARG A 26 -3.68 10.86 -7.58
N ILE A 27 -2.48 10.37 -7.28
CA ILE A 27 -1.48 11.14 -6.53
C ILE A 27 -1.04 12.38 -7.32
N ARG A 28 -0.80 12.25 -8.61
CA ARG A 28 -0.38 13.36 -9.47
C ARG A 28 -1.50 14.39 -9.68
N GLU A 29 -2.74 13.96 -9.76
CA GLU A 29 -3.92 14.86 -9.81
C GLU A 29 -4.02 15.75 -8.56
N LEU A 30 -3.47 15.29 -7.42
CA LEU A 30 -3.33 16.09 -6.20
C LEU A 30 -2.08 16.98 -6.16
N GLY A 31 -1.34 17.09 -7.26
CA GLY A 31 -0.12 17.89 -7.36
C GLY A 31 1.10 17.26 -6.68
N VAL A 32 1.05 15.98 -6.32
CA VAL A 32 2.14 15.28 -5.65
C VAL A 32 2.93 14.45 -6.67
N PHE A 33 4.25 14.64 -6.69
CA PHE A 33 5.11 13.81 -7.54
C PHE A 33 5.21 12.39 -7.00
N CYS A 34 5.13 11.39 -7.88
CA CYS A 34 5.31 9.99 -7.52
C CYS A 34 6.08 9.22 -8.59
N GLU A 35 6.80 8.22 -8.11
CA GLU A 35 7.58 7.30 -8.94
C GLU A 35 7.11 5.87 -8.70
N ILE A 36 6.97 5.09 -9.77
CA ILE A 36 6.62 3.66 -9.71
C ILE A 36 7.90 2.86 -9.92
N VAL A 37 8.18 1.96 -9.00
CA VAL A 37 9.32 1.02 -9.09
C VAL A 37 8.82 -0.39 -8.88
N SER A 38 9.19 -1.31 -9.76
CA SER A 38 8.88 -2.74 -9.58
C SER A 38 9.53 -3.27 -8.30
N HIS A 39 8.81 -4.09 -7.54
CA HIS A 39 9.32 -4.73 -6.32
C HIS A 39 10.65 -5.48 -6.55
N LYS A 40 10.89 -5.99 -7.77
CA LYS A 40 12.13 -6.68 -8.16
C LYS A 40 13.34 -5.75 -8.31
N ARG A 41 13.10 -4.44 -8.49
CA ARG A 41 14.14 -3.42 -8.73
C ARG A 41 14.32 -2.47 -7.54
N VAL A 42 13.57 -2.66 -6.48
CA VAL A 42 13.72 -1.84 -5.28
C VAL A 42 15.08 -2.11 -4.67
N ASN A 43 15.89 -1.08 -4.60
CA ASN A 43 17.16 -1.11 -3.90
C ASN A 43 17.13 -0.05 -2.79
N ILE A 44 17.11 -0.51 -1.55
CA ILE A 44 16.99 0.35 -0.37
C ILE A 44 18.18 1.31 -0.24
N ILE A 45 19.36 0.90 -0.69
CA ILE A 45 20.57 1.73 -0.65
C ILE A 45 20.36 3.00 -1.47
N ASN A 46 19.56 2.94 -2.53
CA ASN A 46 19.27 4.07 -3.41
C ASN A 46 18.03 4.88 -2.99
N ILE A 47 17.35 4.48 -1.91
CA ILE A 47 16.22 5.23 -1.37
C ILE A 47 16.75 6.42 -0.58
N SER A 48 16.70 7.61 -1.17
CA SER A 48 17.01 8.86 -0.49
C SER A 48 15.87 9.24 0.45
N LYS A 49 16.07 9.09 1.74
CA LYS A 49 15.10 9.45 2.79
C LYS A 49 14.68 10.93 2.71
N ASP A 50 15.58 11.81 2.30
CA ASP A 50 15.31 13.24 2.23
C ASP A 50 14.26 13.60 1.18
N LYS A 51 14.13 12.78 0.16
CA LYS A 51 13.23 13.03 -0.98
C LYS A 51 11.96 12.21 -0.97
N ILE A 52 11.99 10.99 -0.37
CA ILE A 52 10.82 10.14 -0.29
C ILE A 52 10.04 10.47 0.98
N LYS A 53 8.83 10.99 0.82
CA LYS A 53 7.94 11.41 1.92
C LYS A 53 6.86 10.39 2.25
N GLY A 54 6.76 9.33 1.47
CA GLY A 54 5.86 8.21 1.72
C GLY A 54 6.12 7.07 0.75
N ILE A 55 5.78 5.87 1.16
CA ILE A 55 5.90 4.66 0.34
C ILE A 55 4.51 4.03 0.23
N ILE A 56 4.10 3.65 -0.97
CA ILE A 56 2.88 2.89 -1.21
C ILE A 56 3.28 1.50 -1.72
N LEU A 57 2.84 0.46 -1.02
CA LEU A 57 2.92 -0.91 -1.47
C LEU A 57 1.64 -1.22 -2.24
N SER A 58 1.72 -1.45 -3.54
CA SER A 58 0.55 -1.68 -4.37
C SER A 58 -0.07 -3.07 -4.14
N GLY A 59 -1.20 -3.32 -4.75
CA GLY A 59 -1.74 -4.66 -4.91
C GLY A 59 -0.91 -5.51 -5.88
N GLY A 60 -1.36 -6.72 -6.12
CA GLY A 60 -0.76 -7.64 -7.09
C GLY A 60 -1.51 -8.96 -7.17
N PRO A 61 -1.22 -9.78 -8.19
CA PRO A 61 -1.82 -11.10 -8.36
C PRO A 61 -1.22 -12.16 -7.43
N LEU A 62 -0.21 -11.77 -6.66
CA LEU A 62 0.52 -12.66 -5.76
C LEU A 62 -0.23 -12.86 -4.44
N ASN A 63 0.14 -13.89 -3.70
CA ASN A 63 -0.33 -14.08 -2.34
C ASN A 63 0.87 -14.21 -1.38
N VAL A 64 0.65 -13.87 -0.12
CA VAL A 64 1.72 -13.84 0.90
C VAL A 64 2.19 -15.22 1.36
N TYR A 65 1.54 -16.29 0.90
CA TYR A 65 1.93 -17.66 1.21
C TYR A 65 2.99 -18.20 0.22
N GLU A 66 3.14 -17.57 -0.94
CA GLU A 66 4.09 -17.95 -1.98
C GLU A 66 5.35 -17.07 -1.89
N ASN A 67 6.15 -17.29 -0.85
CA ASN A 67 7.31 -16.44 -0.53
C ASN A 67 8.34 -16.34 -1.68
N ASP A 68 8.41 -17.34 -2.55
CA ASP A 68 9.41 -17.39 -3.63
C ASP A 68 9.02 -16.56 -4.86
N LYS A 69 7.77 -16.07 -4.91
CA LYS A 69 7.25 -15.35 -6.08
C LYS A 69 7.38 -13.83 -5.99
N PHE A 70 7.73 -13.29 -4.83
CA PHE A 70 7.92 -11.86 -4.66
C PHE A 70 9.14 -11.54 -3.82
N SER A 71 9.71 -10.37 -4.07
CA SER A 71 10.80 -9.83 -3.25
C SER A 71 10.26 -8.65 -2.45
N PHE A 72 10.47 -8.70 -1.14
CA PHE A 72 10.21 -7.58 -0.24
C PHE A 72 11.36 -7.45 0.75
N ASP A 73 12.09 -6.36 0.68
CA ASP A 73 13.16 -6.10 1.64
C ASP A 73 12.60 -5.43 2.89
N LYS A 74 12.59 -6.18 3.99
CA LYS A 74 12.11 -5.71 5.32
C LYS A 74 12.79 -4.44 5.82
N LYS A 75 13.99 -4.13 5.34
CA LYS A 75 14.69 -2.89 5.68
C LYS A 75 13.91 -1.64 5.29
N ILE A 76 12.96 -1.75 4.36
CA ILE A 76 12.02 -0.67 4.02
C ILE A 76 11.26 -0.19 5.27
N LEU A 77 10.90 -1.11 6.17
CA LEU A 77 10.19 -0.80 7.41
C LEU A 77 11.04 -0.01 8.43
N GLN A 78 12.37 0.00 8.23
CA GLN A 78 13.33 0.69 9.09
C GLN A 78 13.69 2.11 8.60
N LEU A 79 13.09 2.52 7.46
CA LEU A 79 13.45 3.81 6.84
C LEU A 79 12.86 5.04 7.54
N ASP A 80 12.00 4.86 8.54
CA ASP A 80 11.26 5.96 9.20
C ASP A 80 10.47 6.84 8.20
N ILE A 81 9.91 6.19 7.18
CA ILE A 81 9.08 6.80 6.15
C ILE A 81 7.67 6.22 6.29
N PRO A 82 6.58 7.03 6.27
CA PRO A 82 5.23 6.51 6.29
C PRO A 82 4.96 5.52 5.15
N ILE A 83 4.35 4.37 5.47
CA ILE A 83 4.06 3.31 4.50
C ILE A 83 2.56 3.03 4.48
N LEU A 84 1.99 2.97 3.27
CA LEU A 84 0.61 2.56 3.02
C LEU A 84 0.60 1.27 2.20
N GLY A 85 0.00 0.22 2.73
CA GLY A 85 -0.27 -1.01 1.99
C GLY A 85 -1.67 -1.03 1.39
N ILE A 86 -1.79 -1.43 0.12
CA ILE A 86 -3.06 -1.58 -0.60
C ILE A 86 -3.18 -3.03 -1.08
N CYS A 87 -4.28 -3.71 -0.76
CA CYS A 87 -4.52 -5.11 -1.12
C CYS A 87 -3.34 -6.02 -0.73
N PHE A 88 -2.65 -6.62 -1.69
CA PHE A 88 -1.48 -7.45 -1.45
C PHE A 88 -0.40 -6.72 -0.63
N GLY A 89 -0.15 -5.42 -0.90
CA GLY A 89 0.79 -4.62 -0.12
C GLY A 89 0.38 -4.48 1.35
N HIS A 90 -0.93 -4.39 1.65
CA HIS A 90 -1.44 -4.43 3.01
C HIS A 90 -1.20 -5.79 3.69
N GLN A 91 -1.39 -6.89 2.95
CA GLN A 91 -1.15 -8.24 3.46
C GLN A 91 0.33 -8.47 3.79
N ILE A 92 1.26 -8.04 2.89
CA ILE A 92 2.70 -8.09 3.15
C ILE A 92 3.03 -7.30 4.40
N LEU A 93 2.58 -6.03 4.46
CA LEU A 93 2.86 -5.15 5.60
C LEU A 93 2.39 -5.76 6.91
N SER A 94 1.17 -6.31 6.93
CA SER A 94 0.62 -6.96 8.11
C SER A 94 1.44 -8.17 8.53
N LYS A 95 1.82 -9.04 7.59
CA LYS A 95 2.64 -10.23 7.85
C LYS A 95 4.01 -9.86 8.41
N GLU A 96 4.68 -8.87 7.81
CA GLU A 96 6.02 -8.44 8.23
C GLU A 96 6.04 -7.73 9.59
N LEU A 97 4.92 -7.15 10.00
CA LEU A 97 4.72 -6.56 11.32
C LEU A 97 4.22 -7.58 12.37
N GLY A 98 4.20 -8.87 12.05
CA GLY A 98 3.79 -9.93 12.97
C GLY A 98 2.29 -10.21 12.98
N GLY A 99 1.54 -9.63 12.05
CA GLY A 99 0.12 -9.93 11.87
C GLY A 99 -0.12 -11.26 11.18
N ILE A 100 -1.36 -11.72 11.21
CA ILE A 100 -1.79 -12.98 10.64
C ILE A 100 -2.66 -12.71 9.43
N VAL A 101 -2.22 -13.17 8.25
CA VAL A 101 -3.02 -13.19 7.03
C VAL A 101 -3.59 -14.60 6.86
N LYS A 102 -4.88 -14.70 6.62
CA LYS A 102 -5.57 -15.99 6.42
C LYS A 102 -6.31 -15.98 5.09
N LYS A 103 -6.34 -17.14 4.46
CA LYS A 103 -7.22 -17.39 3.33
C LYS A 103 -8.66 -17.33 3.85
N SER A 104 -9.46 -16.42 3.32
CA SER A 104 -10.86 -16.35 3.72
C SER A 104 -11.63 -17.55 3.15
N ARG A 105 -12.50 -18.13 3.96
CA ARG A 105 -13.44 -19.15 3.50
C ARG A 105 -14.57 -18.53 2.67
N GLN A 106 -14.88 -17.28 2.92
CA GLN A 106 -15.87 -16.50 2.18
C GLN A 106 -15.15 -15.37 1.45
N ARG A 107 -15.24 -15.38 0.14
CA ARG A 107 -14.77 -14.28 -0.68
C ARG A 107 -15.73 -13.12 -0.50
N GLU A 108 -15.20 -11.94 -0.22
CA GLU A 108 -15.99 -10.73 -0.08
C GLU A 108 -15.93 -9.93 -1.37
N PHE A 109 -17.03 -9.91 -2.09
CA PHE A 109 -17.22 -9.10 -3.29
C PHE A 109 -18.51 -8.31 -3.17
N GLY A 110 -18.44 -7.01 -3.44
CA GLY A 110 -19.61 -6.15 -3.44
C GLY A 110 -19.58 -5.04 -2.41
N LEU A 111 -20.72 -4.45 -2.19
CA LEU A 111 -20.90 -3.35 -1.25
C LEU A 111 -20.82 -3.87 0.19
N ALA A 112 -19.99 -3.26 1.01
CA ALA A 112 -19.85 -3.56 2.43
C ALA A 112 -19.79 -2.29 3.26
N GLU A 113 -20.41 -2.32 4.43
CA GLU A 113 -20.26 -1.25 5.40
C GLU A 113 -19.06 -1.54 6.31
N ILE A 114 -18.18 -0.57 6.43
CA ILE A 114 -17.02 -0.63 7.31
C ILE A 114 -17.19 0.32 8.50
N ASN A 115 -16.62 -0.06 9.63
CA ASN A 115 -16.67 0.68 10.87
C ASN A 115 -15.28 1.20 11.25
N LYS A 116 -15.21 2.47 11.63
CA LYS A 116 -13.99 3.08 12.14
C LYS A 116 -13.60 2.49 13.49
N LYS A 117 -12.41 1.96 13.61
CA LYS A 117 -11.89 1.38 14.88
C LYS A 117 -10.99 2.35 15.64
N SER A 118 -10.29 3.24 14.94
CA SER A 118 -9.35 4.19 15.55
C SER A 118 -9.27 5.48 14.74
N ASN A 119 -8.68 6.51 15.30
CA ASN A 119 -8.39 7.74 14.58
C ASN A 119 -7.06 7.63 13.83
N SER A 120 -7.04 8.12 12.60
CA SER A 120 -5.84 8.26 11.80
C SER A 120 -5.99 9.47 10.88
N LEU A 121 -4.89 10.16 10.60
CA LEU A 121 -4.88 11.27 9.64
C LEU A 121 -5.30 10.81 8.25
N LEU A 122 -4.94 9.60 7.85
CA LEU A 122 -5.26 9.01 6.55
C LEU A 122 -6.78 8.90 6.31
N ILE A 123 -7.56 8.67 7.36
CA ILE A 123 -9.01 8.43 7.27
C ILE A 123 -9.83 9.53 7.92
N LYS A 124 -9.23 10.70 8.22
CA LYS A 124 -9.87 11.79 8.98
C LYS A 124 -11.23 12.21 8.43
N ASN A 125 -11.38 12.27 7.11
CA ASN A 125 -12.61 12.73 6.43
C ASN A 125 -13.32 11.59 5.69
N PHE A 126 -12.92 10.35 5.91
CA PHE A 126 -13.45 9.21 5.17
C PHE A 126 -14.76 8.68 5.76
N PHE A 127 -14.91 8.73 7.07
CA PHE A 127 -16.09 8.21 7.77
C PHE A 127 -17.13 9.29 8.04
N ASN A 128 -18.41 8.90 8.01
CA ASN A 128 -19.54 9.75 8.37
C ASN A 128 -19.62 10.00 9.89
N LYS A 129 -20.64 10.74 10.32
CA LYS A 129 -20.89 11.05 11.76
C LYS A 129 -21.15 9.80 12.62
N LYS A 130 -21.57 8.69 12.03
CA LYS A 130 -21.80 7.41 12.72
C LYS A 130 -20.53 6.53 12.76
N ASN A 131 -19.39 7.05 12.28
CA ASN A 131 -18.15 6.30 12.16
C ASN A 131 -18.24 5.08 11.22
N THR A 132 -19.13 5.12 10.23
CA THR A 132 -19.28 4.10 9.19
C THR A 132 -19.06 4.68 7.80
N ASN A 133 -18.74 3.85 6.85
CA ASN A 133 -18.77 4.17 5.42
C ASN A 133 -19.00 2.92 4.60
N ASN A 134 -19.59 3.09 3.41
CA ASN A 134 -19.78 2.01 2.46
C ASN A 134 -18.60 1.96 1.49
N VAL A 135 -18.07 0.77 1.27
CA VAL A 135 -16.97 0.51 0.34
C VAL A 135 -17.28 -0.71 -0.52
N TRP A 136 -16.63 -0.78 -1.68
CA TRP A 136 -16.64 -1.97 -2.51
C TRP A 136 -15.49 -2.88 -2.09
N MET A 137 -15.83 -4.09 -1.68
CA MET A 137 -14.87 -5.13 -1.33
C MET A 137 -14.60 -6.02 -2.52
N SER A 138 -13.33 -6.42 -2.68
CA SER A 138 -12.91 -7.37 -3.72
C SER A 138 -11.65 -8.09 -3.23
N HIS A 139 -11.84 -9.04 -2.32
CA HIS A 139 -10.73 -9.82 -1.79
C HIS A 139 -11.13 -11.25 -1.39
N ALA A 140 -10.13 -12.13 -1.39
CA ALA A 140 -10.26 -13.51 -0.95
C ALA A 140 -9.44 -13.83 0.30
N ASP A 141 -8.45 -13.01 0.62
CA ASP A 141 -7.59 -13.14 1.79
C ASP A 141 -7.85 -11.99 2.76
N GLN A 142 -7.78 -12.27 4.05
CA GLN A 142 -8.04 -11.27 5.09
C GLN A 142 -6.92 -11.24 6.13
N VAL A 143 -6.66 -10.05 6.65
CA VAL A 143 -5.86 -9.86 7.86
C VAL A 143 -6.75 -10.11 9.06
N SER A 144 -6.37 -11.07 9.92
CA SER A 144 -7.19 -11.49 11.08
C SER A 144 -6.62 -11.00 12.42
N LYS A 145 -5.36 -10.55 12.44
CA LYS A 145 -4.70 -10.01 13.63
C LYS A 145 -3.53 -9.12 13.21
#